data_76432c58214957292a2c9141477af4e8
#
_entry.id   76432c58214957292a2c9141477af4e8
#
_cell.length_a   1.000
_cell.length_b   1.000
_cell.length_c   1.000
_cell.angle_alpha   90.00
_cell.angle_beta   90.00
_cell.angle_gamma   90.00
#
_symmetry.space_group_name_H-M   'P 1'
#
loop_
_entity.id
_entity.type
_entity.pdbx_description
1 polymer ?
#
loop_
_entity_poly.entity_id
_entity_poly.type
_entity_poly.pdbx_seq_one_letter_code
_entity_poly.pdbx_strand_id
1 'polypeptide(L)'
;MVCQLTPAQEARMYEILRGFADDPHALEMQQFIQHGTVTTYEHCLRVTRIAYWLNLHWHCHADEVSLVRGAFLHDFYLYDWHNCSNIIHWHGFKHPLIARYNADAVFQLNNKERNIIQTHMWPLTITQLPRCREACIVCLADKMSSSWETLMERRAKREASHAARS
;
A
#
# COMPACT_ATOMS: atom_id res chain seq x y z
N MET A 1 -6.97 8.47 12.98
CA MET A 1 -5.55 8.61 13.37
C MET A 1 -4.90 9.49 12.31
N VAL A 2 -4.30 10.60 12.71
CA VAL A 2 -3.79 11.58 11.75
C VAL A 2 -2.26 11.48 11.77
N CYS A 3 -1.71 10.59 10.92
CA CYS A 3 -0.29 10.62 10.58
C CYS A 3 -0.08 11.80 9.61
N GLN A 4 0.06 13.01 10.14
CA GLN A 4 0.27 14.21 9.33
C GLN A 4 1.76 14.46 9.14
N LEU A 5 2.19 14.46 7.89
CA LEU A 5 3.48 14.97 7.47
C LEU A 5 3.43 16.50 7.45
N THR A 6 4.53 17.15 7.75
CA THR A 6 4.69 18.57 7.47
C THR A 6 4.73 18.82 5.95
N PRO A 7 4.43 20.03 5.47
CA PRO A 7 4.51 20.32 4.03
C PRO A 7 5.87 20.00 3.41
N ALA A 8 6.96 20.21 4.13
CA ALA A 8 8.32 19.90 3.66
C ALA A 8 8.55 18.37 3.56
N GLN A 9 8.06 17.60 4.53
CA GLN A 9 8.12 16.13 4.50
C GLN A 9 7.27 15.55 3.37
N GLU A 10 6.09 16.10 3.16
CA GLU A 10 5.21 15.67 2.07
C GLU A 10 5.83 15.99 0.69
N ALA A 11 6.39 17.19 0.51
CA ALA A 11 7.11 17.56 -0.70
C ALA A 11 8.29 16.61 -0.97
N ARG A 12 9.05 16.25 0.07
CA ARG A 12 10.16 15.29 -0.05
C ARG A 12 9.67 13.89 -0.45
N MET A 13 8.58 13.42 0.14
CA MET A 13 7.97 12.13 -0.23
C MET A 13 7.57 12.11 -1.73
N TYR A 14 6.92 13.18 -2.22
CA TYR A 14 6.54 13.27 -3.63
C TYR A 14 7.74 13.44 -4.56
N GLU A 15 8.81 14.09 -4.12
CA GLU A 15 10.06 14.14 -4.86
C GLU A 15 10.62 12.73 -5.11
N ILE A 16 10.61 11.87 -4.09
CA ILE A 16 11.07 10.48 -4.21
C ILE A 16 10.14 9.67 -5.14
N LEU A 17 8.84 9.97 -5.14
CA LEU A 17 7.85 9.30 -5.99
C LEU A 17 7.83 9.81 -7.44
N ARG A 18 8.59 10.86 -7.78
CA ARG A 18 8.65 11.38 -9.14
C ARG A 18 9.12 10.29 -10.11
N GLY A 19 8.37 10.08 -11.22
CA GLY A 19 8.60 9.00 -12.17
C GLY A 19 8.09 7.62 -11.71
N PHE A 20 7.44 7.57 -10.54
CA PHE A 20 6.74 6.38 -10.04
C PHE A 20 5.24 6.62 -9.95
N ALA A 21 4.83 7.64 -9.20
CA ALA A 21 3.40 7.93 -9.00
C ALA A 21 2.71 8.52 -10.25
N ASP A 22 3.46 9.13 -11.12
CA ASP A 22 3.02 9.71 -12.40
C ASP A 22 3.26 8.80 -13.62
N ASP A 23 3.82 7.59 -13.39
CA ASP A 23 3.97 6.58 -14.45
C ASP A 23 2.59 6.07 -14.92
N PRO A 24 2.36 5.93 -16.24
CA PRO A 24 1.09 5.44 -16.79
C PRO A 24 0.64 4.10 -16.18
N HIS A 25 1.55 3.14 -15.94
CA HIS A 25 1.20 1.87 -15.32
C HIS A 25 0.81 2.01 -13.85
N ALA A 26 1.43 2.96 -13.11
CA ALA A 26 1.03 3.24 -11.75
C ALA A 26 -0.35 3.90 -11.69
N LEU A 27 -0.69 4.74 -12.66
CA LEU A 27 -2.01 5.36 -12.76
C LEU A 27 -3.12 4.33 -13.05
N GLU A 28 -2.81 3.16 -13.65
CA GLU A 28 -3.78 2.07 -13.80
C GLU A 28 -4.33 1.57 -12.46
N MET A 29 -3.59 1.69 -11.34
CA MET A 29 -4.09 1.35 -10.01
C MET A 29 -5.34 2.14 -9.59
N GLN A 30 -5.64 3.27 -10.25
CA GLN A 30 -6.87 4.04 -10.03
C GLN A 30 -8.13 3.33 -10.53
N GLN A 31 -7.99 2.33 -11.40
CA GLN A 31 -9.10 1.57 -11.95
C GLN A 31 -9.55 0.43 -11.03
N PHE A 32 -8.75 0.06 -10.04
CA PHE A 32 -9.00 -1.08 -9.16
C PHE A 32 -9.37 -0.61 -7.75
N ILE A 33 -10.46 -1.13 -7.22
CA ILE A 33 -10.93 -0.83 -5.86
C ILE A 33 -10.20 -1.74 -4.87
N GLN A 34 -9.62 -1.14 -3.83
CA GLN A 34 -8.96 -1.86 -2.75
C GLN A 34 -9.94 -2.18 -1.62
N HIS A 35 -10.59 -1.16 -1.05
CA HIS A 35 -11.58 -1.30 0.01
C HIS A 35 -12.68 -0.23 -0.15
N GLY A 36 -13.94 -0.66 -0.13
CA GLY A 36 -15.08 0.24 -0.21
C GLY A 36 -15.09 1.07 -1.50
N THR A 37 -14.75 2.35 -1.42
CA THR A 37 -14.62 3.27 -2.56
C THR A 37 -13.16 3.70 -2.81
N VAL A 38 -12.22 3.21 -2.00
CA VAL A 38 -10.80 3.56 -2.08
C VAL A 38 -10.13 2.75 -3.18
N THR A 39 -9.48 3.43 -4.10
CA THR A 39 -8.69 2.79 -5.16
C THR A 39 -7.37 2.24 -4.62
N THR A 40 -6.79 1.27 -5.32
CA THR A 40 -5.47 0.72 -4.98
C THR A 40 -4.40 1.83 -4.96
N TYR A 41 -4.49 2.79 -5.87
CA TYR A 41 -3.59 3.95 -5.91
C TYR A 41 -3.69 4.81 -4.64
N GLU A 42 -4.91 5.17 -4.21
CA GLU A 42 -5.14 5.96 -3.01
C GLU A 42 -4.70 5.23 -1.74
N HIS A 43 -4.95 3.91 -1.67
CA HIS A 43 -4.46 3.06 -0.61
C HIS A 43 -2.93 3.07 -0.54
N CYS A 44 -2.25 2.83 -1.67
CA CYS A 44 -0.79 2.85 -1.74
C CYS A 44 -0.18 4.19 -1.33
N LEU A 45 -0.76 5.32 -1.75
CA LEU A 45 -0.33 6.64 -1.29
C LEU A 45 -0.53 6.83 0.22
N ARG A 46 -1.63 6.34 0.78
CA ARG A 46 -1.90 6.42 2.22
C ARG A 46 -0.90 5.58 3.01
N VAL A 47 -0.64 4.34 2.58
CA VAL A 47 0.37 3.48 3.19
C VAL A 47 1.75 4.13 3.14
N THR A 48 2.11 4.75 2.02
CA THR A 48 3.37 5.48 1.87
C THR A 48 3.51 6.62 2.88
N ARG A 49 2.46 7.45 3.04
CA ARG A 49 2.45 8.52 4.05
C ARG A 49 2.61 8.00 5.46
N ILE A 50 1.88 6.93 5.81
CA ILE A 50 1.98 6.32 7.14
C ILE A 50 3.38 5.74 7.36
N ALA A 51 3.92 4.99 6.41
CA ALA A 51 5.25 4.39 6.50
C ALA A 51 6.34 5.46 6.66
N TYR A 52 6.27 6.52 5.87
CA TYR A 52 7.21 7.63 5.93
C TYR A 52 7.10 8.38 7.27
N TRP A 53 5.88 8.63 7.74
CA TRP A 53 5.63 9.22 9.06
C TRP A 53 6.21 8.36 10.19
N LEU A 54 5.97 7.05 10.17
CA LEU A 54 6.53 6.12 11.15
C LEU A 54 8.05 6.16 11.18
N ASN A 55 8.70 6.15 9.99
CA ASN A 55 10.16 6.21 9.89
C ASN A 55 10.73 7.45 10.56
N LEU A 56 10.10 8.61 10.33
CA LEU A 56 10.56 9.90 10.86
C LEU A 56 10.31 10.02 12.37
N HIS A 57 9.11 9.68 12.85
CA HIS A 57 8.69 9.93 14.23
C HIS A 57 9.18 8.85 15.21
N TRP A 58 9.39 7.63 14.74
CA TRP A 58 9.96 6.56 15.56
C TRP A 58 11.48 6.41 15.38
N HIS A 59 12.10 7.32 14.64
CA HIS A 59 13.54 7.31 14.38
C HIS A 59 14.05 5.94 13.92
N CYS A 60 13.30 5.31 12.99
CA CYS A 60 13.63 3.96 12.54
C CYS A 60 14.90 3.88 11.70
N HIS A 61 15.41 5.03 11.20
CA HIS A 61 16.60 5.11 10.35
C HIS A 61 16.55 4.17 9.13
N ALA A 62 15.34 3.99 8.57
CA ALA A 62 15.16 3.22 7.35
C ALA A 62 15.65 4.03 6.14
N ASP A 63 16.06 3.32 5.09
CA ASP A 63 16.38 3.94 3.81
C ASP A 63 15.14 4.61 3.22
N GLU A 64 15.17 5.94 3.19
CA GLU A 64 14.03 6.78 2.83
C GLU A 64 13.49 6.47 1.43
N VAL A 65 14.39 6.31 0.47
CA VAL A 65 14.02 6.09 -0.93
C VAL A 65 13.38 4.73 -1.12
N SER A 66 14.01 3.68 -0.62
CA SER A 66 13.47 2.31 -0.71
C SER A 66 12.15 2.17 0.05
N LEU A 67 12.02 2.84 1.21
CA LEU A 67 10.79 2.81 2.01
C LEU A 67 9.62 3.42 1.23
N VAL A 68 9.79 4.63 0.69
CA VAL A 68 8.74 5.39 0.00
C VAL A 68 8.33 4.69 -1.30
N ARG A 69 9.30 4.26 -2.12
CA ARG A 69 9.02 3.54 -3.37
C ARG A 69 8.40 2.18 -3.13
N GLY A 70 8.96 1.40 -2.22
CA GLY A 70 8.44 0.08 -1.88
C GLY A 70 7.04 0.13 -1.28
N ALA A 71 6.76 1.13 -0.42
CA ALA A 71 5.43 1.35 0.12
C ALA A 71 4.42 1.74 -0.95
N PHE A 72 4.81 2.57 -1.93
CA PHE A 72 3.92 2.95 -3.03
C PHE A 72 3.60 1.78 -3.96
N LEU A 73 4.55 0.87 -4.16
CA LEU A 73 4.42 -0.26 -5.10
C LEU A 73 3.97 -1.57 -4.43
N HIS A 74 3.72 -1.60 -3.11
CA HIS A 74 3.47 -2.86 -2.40
C HIS A 74 2.27 -3.64 -2.96
N ASP A 75 1.25 -2.94 -3.47
CA ASP A 75 0.02 -3.49 -4.07
C ASP A 75 -0.09 -3.23 -5.59
N PHE A 76 1.04 -3.21 -6.29
CA PHE A 76 1.11 -3.02 -7.75
C PHE A 76 0.73 -4.30 -8.52
N TYR A 77 -0.43 -4.90 -8.19
CA TYR A 77 -0.89 -6.16 -8.79
C TYR A 77 -1.71 -6.01 -10.08
N LEU A 78 -2.31 -4.83 -10.35
CA LEU A 78 -2.95 -4.43 -11.62
C LEU A 78 -4.07 -5.38 -12.11
N TYR A 79 -4.99 -5.78 -11.23
CA TYR A 79 -6.20 -6.53 -11.59
C TYR A 79 -7.33 -6.29 -10.57
N ASP A 80 -8.58 -6.51 -11.01
CA ASP A 80 -9.74 -6.45 -10.12
C ASP A 80 -9.91 -7.79 -9.37
N TRP A 81 -9.50 -7.82 -8.11
CA TRP A 81 -9.59 -9.02 -7.29
C TRP A 81 -11.00 -9.33 -6.77
N HIS A 82 -11.95 -8.37 -6.87
CA HIS A 82 -13.35 -8.57 -6.50
C HIS A 82 -14.13 -9.35 -7.58
N ASN A 83 -13.75 -9.21 -8.84
CA ASN A 83 -14.43 -9.80 -10.00
C ASN A 83 -13.72 -11.03 -10.59
N CYS A 84 -12.60 -11.44 -10.04
CA CYS A 84 -11.83 -12.60 -10.52
C CYS A 84 -12.49 -13.91 -10.10
N SER A 85 -13.44 -14.39 -10.89
CA SER A 85 -14.27 -15.56 -10.59
C SER A 85 -13.53 -16.90 -10.55
N ASN A 86 -12.32 -17.06 -11.11
CA ASN A 86 -11.65 -18.37 -11.14
C ASN A 86 -10.11 -18.38 -11.11
N ILE A 87 -9.42 -17.25 -11.20
CA ILE A 87 -7.96 -17.27 -11.38
C ILE A 87 -7.20 -16.99 -10.10
N ILE A 88 -7.80 -16.27 -9.13
CA ILE A 88 -7.09 -15.85 -7.92
C ILE A 88 -7.83 -16.26 -6.64
N HIS A 89 -8.12 -17.55 -6.52
CA HIS A 89 -8.29 -18.12 -5.20
C HIS A 89 -7.01 -17.82 -4.38
N TRP A 90 -7.14 -17.26 -3.18
CA TRP A 90 -6.01 -16.90 -2.32
C TRP A 90 -5.32 -15.58 -2.70
N HIS A 91 -6.09 -14.55 -3.10
CA HIS A 91 -5.55 -13.21 -3.40
C HIS A 91 -4.56 -12.74 -2.33
N GLY A 92 -4.93 -12.79 -1.04
CA GLY A 92 -4.07 -12.37 0.08
C GLY A 92 -2.70 -13.07 0.15
N PHE A 93 -2.55 -14.25 -0.45
CA PHE A 93 -1.28 -14.99 -0.47
C PHE A 93 -0.48 -14.77 -1.76
N LYS A 94 -1.15 -14.46 -2.86
CA LYS A 94 -0.53 -14.41 -4.20
C LYS A 94 -0.22 -12.99 -4.66
N HIS A 95 -1.04 -11.99 -4.29
CA HIS A 95 -0.86 -10.64 -4.81
C HIS A 95 0.52 -10.03 -4.51
N PRO A 96 1.21 -10.32 -3.37
CA PRO A 96 2.54 -9.75 -3.17
C PRO A 96 3.57 -10.18 -4.19
N LEU A 97 3.48 -11.44 -4.66
CA LEU A 97 4.37 -11.95 -5.71
C LEU A 97 4.01 -11.36 -7.08
N ILE A 98 2.72 -11.20 -7.37
CA ILE A 98 2.24 -10.57 -8.60
C ILE A 98 2.65 -9.10 -8.63
N ALA A 99 2.41 -8.36 -7.53
CA ALA A 99 2.80 -6.96 -7.39
C ALA A 99 4.32 -6.79 -7.59
N ARG A 100 5.13 -7.66 -6.98
CA ARG A 100 6.58 -7.64 -7.18
C ARG A 100 6.97 -7.89 -8.64
N TYR A 101 6.37 -8.89 -9.29
CA TYR A 101 6.66 -9.21 -10.68
C TYR A 101 6.31 -8.05 -11.62
N ASN A 102 5.12 -7.46 -11.45
CA ASN A 102 4.69 -6.32 -12.24
C ASN A 102 5.59 -5.10 -12.00
N ALA A 103 5.93 -4.81 -10.75
CA ALA A 103 6.78 -3.69 -10.41
C ALA A 103 8.22 -3.86 -10.93
N ASP A 104 8.78 -5.08 -10.86
CA ASP A 104 10.10 -5.37 -11.46
C ASP A 104 10.11 -5.21 -12.99
N ALA A 105 8.98 -5.46 -13.67
CA ALA A 105 8.88 -5.31 -15.12
C ALA A 105 8.84 -3.84 -15.58
N VAL A 106 8.31 -2.94 -14.74
CA VAL A 106 8.14 -1.52 -15.08
C VAL A 106 9.25 -0.66 -14.46
N PHE A 107 9.60 -0.95 -13.20
CA PHE A 107 10.54 -0.15 -12.41
C PHE A 107 11.79 -0.97 -12.08
N GLN A 108 12.94 -0.34 -12.09
CA GLN A 108 14.19 -0.99 -11.68
C GLN A 108 14.27 -1.06 -10.14
N LEU A 109 13.66 -2.10 -9.56
CA LEU A 109 13.60 -2.27 -8.12
C LEU A 109 14.95 -2.71 -7.53
N ASN A 110 15.31 -2.15 -6.38
CA ASN A 110 16.40 -2.68 -5.58
C ASN A 110 15.95 -3.85 -4.67
N ASN A 111 16.90 -4.48 -3.98
CA ASN A 111 16.60 -5.64 -3.13
C ASN A 111 15.71 -5.33 -1.93
N LYS A 112 15.77 -4.11 -1.37
CA LYS A 112 14.90 -3.69 -0.28
C LYS A 112 13.47 -3.50 -0.77
N GLU A 113 13.28 -2.80 -1.89
CA GLU A 113 11.98 -2.59 -2.52
C GLU A 113 11.30 -3.92 -2.86
N ARG A 114 12.05 -4.87 -3.46
CA ARG A 114 11.55 -6.24 -3.68
C ARG A 114 11.12 -6.94 -2.39
N ASN A 115 11.91 -6.80 -1.33
CA ASN A 115 11.57 -7.41 -0.05
C ASN A 115 10.33 -6.76 0.56
N ILE A 116 10.19 -5.44 0.52
CA ILE A 116 9.00 -4.71 0.97
C ILE A 116 7.76 -5.27 0.28
N ILE A 117 7.73 -5.24 -1.05
CA ILE A 117 6.58 -5.65 -1.85
C ILE A 117 6.23 -7.12 -1.59
N GLN A 118 7.21 -8.00 -1.58
CA GLN A 118 6.98 -9.43 -1.42
C GLN A 118 6.48 -9.83 -0.03
N THR A 119 6.85 -9.08 1.02
CA THR A 119 6.63 -9.52 2.40
C THR A 119 5.61 -8.68 3.17
N HIS A 120 4.96 -7.68 2.53
CA HIS A 120 4.04 -6.75 3.22
C HIS A 120 2.85 -7.46 3.88
N MET A 121 2.44 -8.63 3.37
CA MET A 121 1.34 -9.41 3.96
C MET A 121 1.73 -10.22 5.21
N TRP A 122 2.99 -10.19 5.65
CA TRP A 122 3.34 -10.82 6.91
C TRP A 122 2.50 -10.25 8.09
N PRO A 123 1.99 -11.05 9.03
CA PRO A 123 2.22 -12.49 9.25
C PRO A 123 1.27 -13.45 8.50
N LEU A 124 0.35 -12.99 7.66
CA LEU A 124 -0.52 -13.87 6.89
C LEU A 124 0.31 -14.86 6.04
N THR A 125 1.35 -14.36 5.38
CA THR A 125 2.33 -15.16 4.64
C THR A 125 3.51 -15.52 5.54
N ILE A 126 3.36 -16.49 6.44
CA ILE A 126 4.35 -16.85 7.48
C ILE A 126 5.74 -17.15 6.90
N THR A 127 5.80 -17.75 5.72
CA THR A 127 7.07 -18.13 5.05
C THR A 127 7.82 -16.96 4.43
N GLN A 128 7.16 -15.81 4.28
CA GLN A 128 7.73 -14.60 3.67
C GLN A 128 8.00 -13.54 4.73
N LEU A 129 9.09 -13.73 5.47
CA LEU A 129 9.48 -12.84 6.55
C LEU A 129 10.08 -11.53 6.02
N PRO A 130 9.70 -10.35 6.57
CA PRO A 130 10.40 -9.10 6.35
C PRO A 130 11.87 -9.23 6.76
N ARG A 131 12.79 -8.86 5.87
CA ARG A 131 14.24 -9.00 6.09
C ARG A 131 14.95 -7.67 6.28
N CYS A 132 14.22 -6.58 6.21
CA CYS A 132 14.74 -5.22 6.46
C CYS A 132 13.70 -4.40 7.23
N ARG A 133 14.17 -3.33 7.88
CA ARG A 133 13.31 -2.47 8.69
C ARG A 133 12.23 -1.78 7.86
N GLU A 134 12.55 -1.45 6.62
CA GLU A 134 11.62 -0.87 5.65
C GLU A 134 10.41 -1.79 5.43
N ALA A 135 10.64 -3.08 5.25
CA ALA A 135 9.59 -4.08 5.07
C ALA A 135 8.71 -4.21 6.33
N CYS A 136 9.31 -4.19 7.52
CA CYS A 136 8.56 -4.21 8.78
C CYS A 136 7.66 -2.97 8.93
N ILE A 137 8.18 -1.78 8.58
CA ILE A 137 7.43 -0.53 8.63
C ILE A 137 6.24 -0.58 7.67
N VAL A 138 6.45 -1.04 6.43
CA VAL A 138 5.36 -1.13 5.44
C VAL A 138 4.32 -2.17 5.84
N CYS A 139 4.73 -3.34 6.36
CA CYS A 139 3.78 -4.32 6.94
C CYS A 139 2.85 -3.68 7.99
N LEU A 140 3.41 -2.85 8.88
CA LEU A 140 2.62 -2.16 9.90
C LEU A 140 1.73 -1.07 9.30
N ALA A 141 2.28 -0.23 8.43
CA ALA A 141 1.59 0.88 7.79
C ALA A 141 0.38 0.40 6.97
N ASP A 142 0.55 -0.69 6.21
CA ASP A 142 -0.53 -1.33 5.45
C ASP A 142 -1.67 -1.78 6.37
N LYS A 143 -1.38 -2.50 7.45
CA LYS A 143 -2.39 -2.95 8.40
C LYS A 143 -3.12 -1.79 9.09
N MET A 144 -2.41 -0.72 9.41
CA MET A 144 -3.00 0.51 9.94
C MET A 144 -3.96 1.16 8.92
N SER A 145 -3.56 1.26 7.64
CA SER A 145 -4.37 1.81 6.57
C SER A 145 -5.62 0.96 6.32
N SER A 146 -5.45 -0.34 6.09
CA SER A 146 -6.54 -1.28 5.79
C SER A 146 -7.57 -1.37 6.93
N SER A 147 -7.11 -1.33 8.18
CA SER A 147 -8.00 -1.31 9.35
C SER A 147 -8.82 -0.02 9.41
N TRP A 148 -8.20 1.12 9.12
CA TRP A 148 -8.88 2.41 9.07
C TRP A 148 -9.90 2.47 7.92
N GLU A 149 -9.54 2.03 6.73
CA GLU A 149 -10.41 2.00 5.55
C GLU A 149 -11.65 1.14 5.80
N THR A 150 -11.45 -0.06 6.35
CA THR A 150 -12.54 -0.98 6.73
C THR A 150 -13.47 -0.36 7.78
N LEU A 151 -12.91 0.37 8.76
CA LEU A 151 -13.72 1.05 9.78
C LEU A 151 -14.56 2.17 9.17
N MET A 152 -13.98 2.96 8.28
CA MET A 152 -14.69 4.06 7.60
C MET A 152 -15.80 3.52 6.70
N GLU A 153 -15.55 2.47 5.96
CA GLU A 153 -16.55 1.80 5.14
C GLU A 153 -17.75 1.30 5.97
N ARG A 154 -17.48 0.64 7.10
CA ARG A 154 -18.52 0.17 8.02
C ARG A 154 -19.35 1.32 8.60
N ARG A 155 -18.72 2.45 8.91
CA ARG A 155 -19.41 3.65 9.38
C ARG A 155 -20.33 4.22 8.30
N ALA A 156 -19.82 4.42 7.10
CA ALA A 156 -20.59 4.93 5.96
C ALA A 156 -21.82 4.04 5.66
N LYS A 157 -21.65 2.71 5.67
CA LYS A 157 -22.76 1.76 5.49
C LYS A 157 -23.83 1.88 6.59
N ARG A 158 -23.43 2.08 7.85
CA ARG A 158 -24.36 2.29 8.97
C ARG A 158 -25.15 3.59 8.83
N GLU A 159 -24.47 4.69 8.51
CA GLU A 159 -25.10 6.01 8.31
C GLU A 159 -26.12 5.97 7.15
N ALA A 160 -25.74 5.36 6.01
CA ALA A 160 -26.66 5.16 4.89
C ALA A 160 -27.89 4.31 5.26
N SER A 161 -27.70 3.25 6.07
CA SER A 161 -28.82 2.42 6.51
C SER A 161 -29.77 3.12 7.51
N HIS A 162 -29.25 4.03 8.30
CA HIS A 162 -30.08 4.87 9.18
C HIS A 162 -30.87 5.91 8.39
N ALA A 163 -30.23 6.58 7.43
CA ALA A 163 -30.91 7.57 6.56
C ALA A 163 -32.03 6.95 5.70
N ALA A 164 -31.90 5.67 5.32
CA ALA A 164 -32.94 4.98 4.53
C ALA A 164 -34.14 4.48 5.39
N ARG A 165 -34.07 4.58 6.71
CA ARG A 165 -35.13 4.16 7.66
C ARG A 165 -35.89 5.33 8.29
N SER A 166 -35.39 6.54 8.13
CA SER A 166 -36.01 7.80 8.57
C SER A 166 -36.73 8.47 7.42
#